data_a97bab0da153f26e7a58ec7285d5e1eb
#
_entry.id   a97bab0da153f26e7a58ec7285d5e1eb
#
_cell.length_a   1.000
_cell.length_b   1.000
_cell.length_c   1.000
_cell.angle_alpha   90.00
_cell.angle_beta   90.00
_cell.angle_gamma   90.00
#
_symmetry.space_group_name_H-M   'P 1'
#
loop_
_entity.id
_entity.type
_entity.pdbx_description
1 polymer ?
#
loop_
_entity_poly.entity_id
_entity_poly.type
_entity_poly.pdbx_seq_one_letter_code
_entity_poly.pdbx_strand_id
1 'polypeptide(L)'
;MSKVAIIGGGAAGMLCGVYAARRGHQVHILEKNEKLGKKLFITGKGRCNVTNDSDTEELFPAVMSNRKFLYSAFYTYGSRDVMEFFEEAGVPLKTERGNRVFPVSDHSSDIIRALERELKKAGAQIHLHTEVKEVCTQDEKVTGVLLSNATFFEADAVVVATGGLSYPSTGSTGDGYRFAAETGHKVVSQSPSLVPLVAKEDYVSKLQGLSLRNVELTVRSGKKVLYKDFGEMMFTHFGVTGPLILSASAQIGKKLEKEPLQAFLDLKPALDAEQLDARILREFDANHNKQFKNVIGVLFPSSLTPIMIEIGGIPGEKPVHEISREERQAFGRLIKAFPFTITGMGEFKEAIITRGGVSVKEIQPSTMESKKVKNLYFTGEVLDLDAVTGGYNLQIAWSTAYAAAQAIE
;
A
#
# COMPACT_ATOMS: atom_id res chain seq x y z
N MET A 1 -34.46 -1.43 -12.98
CA MET A 1 -34.23 -1.57 -11.51
C MET A 1 -33.85 -3.01 -11.27
N SER A 2 -32.60 -3.25 -10.91
CA SER A 2 -32.03 -4.60 -10.78
C SER A 2 -31.75 -4.92 -9.32
N LYS A 3 -31.83 -6.21 -8.96
CA LYS A 3 -31.41 -6.72 -7.68
C LYS A 3 -29.89 -7.02 -7.74
N VAL A 4 -29.11 -6.32 -6.92
CA VAL A 4 -27.65 -6.35 -6.97
C VAL A 4 -27.09 -6.99 -5.72
N ALA A 5 -26.31 -8.07 -5.85
CA ALA A 5 -25.55 -8.67 -4.78
C ALA A 5 -24.09 -8.18 -4.82
N ILE A 6 -23.65 -7.53 -3.76
CA ILE A 6 -22.24 -7.07 -3.60
C ILE A 6 -21.55 -7.98 -2.58
N ILE A 7 -20.55 -8.72 -3.00
CA ILE A 7 -19.81 -9.65 -2.15
C ILE A 7 -18.62 -8.92 -1.54
N GLY A 8 -18.69 -8.65 -0.24
CA GLY A 8 -17.69 -7.95 0.56
C GLY A 8 -18.05 -6.51 0.90
N GLY A 9 -18.10 -6.23 2.18
CA GLY A 9 -18.39 -4.91 2.78
C GLY A 9 -17.12 -4.10 3.08
N GLY A 10 -16.12 -4.19 2.21
CA GLY A 10 -14.90 -3.36 2.26
C GLY A 10 -15.09 -2.00 1.59
N ALA A 11 -13.99 -1.28 1.37
CA ALA A 11 -14.01 0.04 0.72
C ALA A 11 -14.77 0.04 -0.60
N ALA A 12 -14.35 -0.81 -1.55
CA ALA A 12 -14.97 -0.88 -2.86
C ALA A 12 -16.46 -1.30 -2.80
N GLY A 13 -16.78 -2.34 -2.02
CA GLY A 13 -18.16 -2.83 -1.92
C GLY A 13 -19.11 -1.82 -1.32
N MET A 14 -18.70 -1.12 -0.26
CA MET A 14 -19.54 -0.07 0.36
C MET A 14 -19.80 1.09 -0.61
N LEU A 15 -18.76 1.62 -1.27
CA LEU A 15 -18.94 2.73 -2.20
C LEU A 15 -19.78 2.33 -3.43
N CYS A 16 -19.52 1.14 -3.99
CA CYS A 16 -20.34 0.59 -5.08
C CYS A 16 -21.81 0.50 -4.65
N GLY A 17 -22.06 0.00 -3.43
CA GLY A 17 -23.40 -0.10 -2.87
C GLY A 17 -24.12 1.24 -2.73
N VAL A 18 -23.41 2.29 -2.28
CA VAL A 18 -23.99 3.64 -2.19
C VAL A 18 -24.45 4.13 -3.55
N TYR A 19 -23.56 4.08 -4.55
CA TYR A 19 -23.87 4.64 -5.87
C TYR A 19 -24.88 3.80 -6.64
N ALA A 20 -24.84 2.48 -6.55
CA ALA A 20 -25.84 1.62 -7.17
C ALA A 20 -27.24 1.85 -6.56
N ALA A 21 -27.33 1.96 -5.23
CA ALA A 21 -28.60 2.23 -4.56
C ALA A 21 -29.15 3.64 -4.88
N ARG A 22 -28.29 4.66 -4.97
CA ARG A 22 -28.69 6.03 -5.40
C ARG A 22 -29.27 6.06 -6.81
N ARG A 23 -28.89 5.09 -7.68
CA ARG A 23 -29.47 4.92 -9.02
C ARG A 23 -30.79 4.13 -9.01
N GLY A 24 -31.28 3.74 -7.85
CA GLY A 24 -32.57 3.06 -7.69
C GLY A 24 -32.50 1.53 -7.80
N HIS A 25 -31.30 0.92 -7.75
CA HIS A 25 -31.18 -0.53 -7.68
C HIS A 25 -31.46 -1.05 -6.28
N GLN A 26 -31.95 -2.29 -6.18
CA GLN A 26 -32.13 -3.00 -4.92
C GLN A 26 -30.79 -3.64 -4.52
N VAL A 27 -30.02 -2.96 -3.66
CA VAL A 27 -28.65 -3.36 -3.32
C VAL A 27 -28.62 -4.16 -2.04
N HIS A 28 -27.89 -5.28 -2.07
CA HIS A 28 -27.62 -6.17 -0.95
C HIS A 28 -26.12 -6.37 -0.80
N ILE A 29 -25.53 -5.91 0.31
CA ILE A 29 -24.13 -6.16 0.66
C ILE A 29 -24.04 -7.42 1.49
N LEU A 30 -23.35 -8.43 1.00
CA LEU A 30 -23.13 -9.73 1.64
C LEU A 30 -21.71 -9.71 2.26
N GLU A 31 -21.63 -9.57 3.58
CA GLU A 31 -20.38 -9.51 4.32
C GLU A 31 -20.27 -10.69 5.29
N LYS A 32 -19.20 -11.47 5.16
CA LYS A 32 -18.99 -12.65 6.01
C LYS A 32 -18.62 -12.34 7.47
N ASN A 33 -18.06 -11.14 7.70
CA ASN A 33 -17.68 -10.71 9.04
C ASN A 33 -18.86 -10.12 9.84
N GLU A 34 -18.61 -9.85 11.12
CA GLU A 34 -19.54 -9.24 12.07
C GLU A 34 -19.71 -7.71 11.87
N LYS A 35 -18.89 -7.09 11.01
CA LYS A 35 -18.94 -5.64 10.71
C LYS A 35 -18.33 -5.32 9.37
N LEU A 36 -18.73 -4.19 8.79
CA LEU A 36 -18.16 -3.65 7.56
C LEU A 36 -16.77 -3.03 7.80
N GLY A 37 -16.00 -2.90 6.73
CA GLY A 37 -14.80 -2.07 6.73
C GLY A 37 -13.62 -2.55 7.57
N LYS A 38 -13.54 -3.83 7.96
CA LYS A 38 -12.48 -4.33 8.85
C LYS A 38 -11.07 -4.00 8.36
N LYS A 39 -10.78 -4.18 7.07
CA LYS A 39 -9.49 -3.82 6.51
C LYS A 39 -9.32 -2.29 6.43
N LEU A 40 -10.36 -1.56 6.05
CA LEU A 40 -10.35 -0.09 6.02
C LEU A 40 -10.03 0.50 7.41
N PHE A 41 -10.53 -0.12 8.48
CA PHE A 41 -10.29 0.30 9.87
C PHE A 41 -8.81 0.34 10.24
N ILE A 42 -7.99 -0.60 9.75
CA ILE A 42 -6.57 -0.69 10.08
C ILE A 42 -5.66 0.09 9.11
N THR A 43 -6.20 0.60 8.00
CA THR A 43 -5.41 1.36 7.02
C THR A 43 -4.84 2.65 7.61
N GLY A 44 -3.67 3.08 7.12
CA GLY A 44 -3.03 4.31 7.59
C GLY A 44 -2.74 4.31 9.10
N LYS A 45 -2.49 3.15 9.72
CA LYS A 45 -2.32 2.97 11.17
C LYS A 45 -3.56 3.41 11.97
N GLY A 46 -4.75 3.08 11.48
CA GLY A 46 -6.03 3.43 12.08
C GLY A 46 -6.55 4.83 11.73
N ARG A 47 -5.82 5.58 10.88
CA ARG A 47 -6.21 6.93 10.44
C ARG A 47 -6.99 6.94 9.13
N CYS A 48 -6.85 5.93 8.30
CA CYS A 48 -7.31 5.82 6.91
C CYS A 48 -6.74 6.91 5.99
N ASN A 49 -5.74 6.56 5.19
CA ASN A 49 -5.30 7.41 4.08
C ASN A 49 -6.28 7.26 2.91
N VAL A 50 -7.30 8.12 2.89
CA VAL A 50 -8.51 7.98 2.06
C VAL A 50 -8.18 8.00 0.57
N THR A 51 -7.33 8.93 0.15
CA THR A 51 -6.87 9.13 -1.23
C THR A 51 -5.57 9.92 -1.25
N ASN A 52 -5.13 10.30 -2.44
CA ASN A 52 -4.04 11.24 -2.64
C ASN A 52 -4.59 12.49 -3.37
N ASP A 53 -4.35 13.67 -2.82
CA ASP A 53 -4.80 14.97 -3.37
C ASP A 53 -3.87 15.41 -4.53
N SER A 54 -3.80 14.56 -5.54
CA SER A 54 -3.07 14.77 -6.79
C SER A 54 -4.05 14.87 -7.94
N ASP A 55 -3.66 15.58 -8.98
CA ASP A 55 -4.42 15.59 -10.22
C ASP A 55 -4.44 14.19 -10.85
N THR A 56 -5.46 13.91 -11.67
CA THR A 56 -5.68 12.58 -12.25
C THR A 56 -4.45 12.01 -12.97
N GLU A 57 -3.70 12.85 -13.69
CA GLU A 57 -2.48 12.43 -14.39
C GLU A 57 -1.37 11.99 -13.43
N GLU A 58 -1.31 12.57 -12.24
CA GLU A 58 -0.31 12.26 -11.22
C GLU A 58 -0.63 10.97 -10.46
N LEU A 59 -1.85 10.45 -10.56
CA LEU A 59 -2.23 9.17 -9.97
C LEU A 59 -1.59 7.97 -10.71
N PHE A 60 -1.46 8.09 -12.04
CA PHE A 60 -0.99 6.98 -12.88
C PHE A 60 0.44 6.51 -12.58
N PRO A 61 1.44 7.38 -12.35
CA PRO A 61 2.79 6.96 -11.99
C PRO A 61 2.86 6.08 -10.73
N ALA A 62 1.92 6.25 -9.81
CA ALA A 62 1.83 5.48 -8.56
C ALA A 62 1.33 4.04 -8.77
N VAL A 63 0.64 3.77 -9.88
CA VAL A 63 0.11 2.43 -10.22
C VAL A 63 1.21 1.55 -10.80
N MET A 64 1.46 0.41 -10.17
CA MET A 64 2.54 -0.51 -10.49
C MET A 64 2.16 -1.53 -11.56
N SER A 65 0.91 -2.03 -11.54
CA SER A 65 0.42 -3.04 -12.46
C SER A 65 -0.75 -2.50 -13.29
N ASN A 66 -0.76 -2.80 -14.58
CA ASN A 66 -1.88 -2.56 -15.51
C ASN A 66 -2.43 -1.11 -15.52
N ARG A 67 -1.57 -0.12 -15.32
CA ARG A 67 -1.90 1.32 -15.21
C ARG A 67 -2.94 1.80 -16.23
N LYS A 68 -2.81 1.37 -17.49
CA LYS A 68 -3.68 1.82 -18.58
C LYS A 68 -5.15 1.40 -18.40
N PHE A 69 -5.40 0.34 -17.64
CA PHE A 69 -6.76 -0.13 -17.35
C PHE A 69 -7.57 0.90 -16.56
N LEU A 70 -6.90 1.72 -15.74
CA LEU A 70 -7.55 2.69 -14.85
C LEU A 70 -7.88 4.04 -15.50
N TYR A 71 -7.54 4.26 -16.80
CA TYR A 71 -7.81 5.56 -17.43
C TYR A 71 -9.27 6.00 -17.26
N SER A 72 -10.22 5.18 -17.72
CA SER A 72 -11.63 5.52 -17.62
C SER A 72 -12.06 5.76 -16.17
N ALA A 73 -11.69 4.84 -15.26
CA ALA A 73 -12.11 4.89 -13.86
C ALA A 73 -11.60 6.16 -13.14
N PHE A 74 -10.31 6.54 -13.31
CA PHE A 74 -9.72 7.70 -12.65
C PHE A 74 -10.25 9.05 -13.21
N TYR A 75 -10.52 9.12 -14.52
CA TYR A 75 -11.13 10.32 -15.10
C TYR A 75 -12.62 10.47 -14.78
N THR A 76 -13.30 9.35 -14.51
CA THR A 76 -14.74 9.38 -14.16
C THR A 76 -14.96 9.63 -12.68
N TYR A 77 -14.04 9.14 -11.81
CA TYR A 77 -14.12 9.30 -10.36
C TYR A 77 -12.70 9.39 -9.78
N GLY A 78 -12.17 10.59 -9.71
CA GLY A 78 -10.82 10.89 -9.28
C GLY A 78 -10.70 11.23 -7.78
N SER A 79 -9.55 11.75 -7.40
CA SER A 79 -9.27 12.12 -6.00
C SER A 79 -10.21 13.19 -5.47
N ARG A 80 -10.54 14.19 -6.28
CA ARG A 80 -11.45 15.30 -5.90
C ARG A 80 -12.85 14.77 -5.63
N ASP A 81 -13.37 13.88 -6.49
CA ASP A 81 -14.68 13.26 -6.29
C ASP A 81 -14.76 12.46 -4.99
N VAL A 82 -13.66 11.74 -4.64
CA VAL A 82 -13.56 11.02 -3.39
C VAL A 82 -13.57 11.97 -2.18
N MET A 83 -12.82 13.06 -2.26
CA MET A 83 -12.77 14.05 -1.18
C MET A 83 -14.14 14.71 -1.00
N GLU A 84 -14.76 15.16 -2.07
CA GLU A 84 -16.11 15.78 -2.07
C GLU A 84 -17.15 14.81 -1.49
N PHE A 85 -17.14 13.53 -1.90
CA PHE A 85 -18.04 12.51 -1.35
C PHE A 85 -17.95 12.42 0.18
N PHE A 86 -16.75 12.35 0.75
CA PHE A 86 -16.58 12.22 2.20
C PHE A 86 -16.89 13.50 2.95
N GLU A 87 -16.59 14.68 2.38
CA GLU A 87 -16.91 15.97 2.96
C GLU A 87 -18.43 16.21 2.97
N GLU A 88 -19.13 15.90 1.88
CA GLU A 88 -20.60 15.91 1.81
C GLU A 88 -21.23 14.90 2.77
N ALA A 89 -20.59 13.75 2.95
CA ALA A 89 -20.99 12.78 3.95
C ALA A 89 -20.67 13.23 5.40
N GLY A 90 -20.17 14.45 5.61
CA GLY A 90 -19.92 15.05 6.93
C GLY A 90 -18.63 14.60 7.59
N VAL A 91 -17.62 14.19 6.82
CA VAL A 91 -16.27 13.86 7.31
C VAL A 91 -15.29 14.91 6.79
N PRO A 92 -14.89 15.91 7.59
CA PRO A 92 -13.87 16.88 7.21
C PRO A 92 -12.53 16.17 6.93
N LEU A 93 -11.89 16.53 5.83
CA LEU A 93 -10.62 15.98 5.39
C LEU A 93 -9.47 16.99 5.54
N LYS A 94 -8.24 16.49 5.63
CA LYS A 94 -7.00 17.27 5.60
C LYS A 94 -5.99 16.61 4.69
N THR A 95 -5.22 17.43 3.97
CA THR A 95 -4.10 17.00 3.15
C THR A 95 -2.80 17.16 3.94
N GLU A 96 -2.00 16.11 4.02
CA GLU A 96 -0.68 16.08 4.65
C GLU A 96 0.43 15.98 3.60
N ARG A 97 1.69 16.04 4.07
CA ARG A 97 2.87 15.92 3.21
C ARG A 97 2.75 14.73 2.24
N GLY A 98 3.09 14.95 0.98
CA GLY A 98 2.97 13.96 -0.11
C GLY A 98 1.53 13.78 -0.58
N ASN A 99 0.72 14.82 -0.45
CA ASN A 99 -0.68 14.89 -0.88
C ASN A 99 -1.58 13.78 -0.27
N ARG A 100 -1.20 13.24 0.88
CA ARG A 100 -1.95 12.18 1.56
C ARG A 100 -3.18 12.77 2.26
N VAL A 101 -4.35 12.23 1.97
CA VAL A 101 -5.62 12.72 2.51
C VAL A 101 -6.09 11.86 3.68
N PHE A 102 -6.38 12.50 4.80
CA PHE A 102 -6.87 11.85 6.03
C PHE A 102 -8.10 12.57 6.56
N PRO A 103 -8.98 11.89 7.33
CA PRO A 103 -9.98 12.60 8.13
C PRO A 103 -9.29 13.50 9.16
N VAL A 104 -9.85 14.68 9.42
CA VAL A 104 -9.33 15.64 10.41
C VAL A 104 -9.25 15.00 11.80
N SER A 105 -10.16 14.10 12.12
CA SER A 105 -10.21 13.33 13.38
C SER A 105 -9.07 12.33 13.55
N ASP A 106 -8.36 11.98 12.48
CA ASP A 106 -7.38 10.87 12.45
C ASP A 106 -7.97 9.49 12.82
N HIS A 107 -9.28 9.29 12.61
CA HIS A 107 -9.96 8.04 12.90
C HIS A 107 -10.61 7.43 11.65
N SER A 108 -10.11 6.25 11.24
CA SER A 108 -10.68 5.47 10.12
C SER A 108 -12.15 5.09 10.33
N SER A 109 -12.59 5.00 11.58
CA SER A 109 -13.99 4.73 11.93
C SER A 109 -14.95 5.79 11.38
N ASP A 110 -14.51 7.04 11.18
CA ASP A 110 -15.40 8.09 10.67
C ASP A 110 -15.68 7.89 9.18
N ILE A 111 -14.67 7.44 8.42
CA ILE A 111 -14.82 7.04 7.02
C ILE A 111 -15.80 5.86 6.89
N ILE A 112 -15.66 4.83 7.75
CA ILE A 112 -16.54 3.66 7.74
C ILE A 112 -17.97 4.06 8.09
N ARG A 113 -18.16 4.84 9.16
CA ARG A 113 -19.49 5.33 9.57
C ARG A 113 -20.16 6.21 8.51
N ALA A 114 -19.38 7.01 7.79
CA ALA A 114 -19.91 7.79 6.69
C ALA A 114 -20.45 6.89 5.57
N LEU A 115 -19.68 5.89 5.13
CA LEU A 115 -20.13 4.91 4.14
C LEU A 115 -21.37 4.14 4.60
N GLU A 116 -21.39 3.66 5.85
CA GLU A 116 -22.56 2.96 6.41
C GLU A 116 -23.81 3.85 6.46
N ARG A 117 -23.65 5.11 6.83
CA ARG A 117 -24.75 6.09 6.85
C ARG A 117 -25.30 6.34 5.44
N GLU A 118 -24.42 6.54 4.47
CA GLU A 118 -24.83 6.78 3.07
C GLU A 118 -25.47 5.54 2.43
N LEU A 119 -24.99 4.32 2.75
CA LEU A 119 -25.65 3.07 2.37
C LEU A 119 -27.09 2.99 2.89
N LYS A 120 -27.27 3.24 4.19
CA LYS A 120 -28.61 3.22 4.83
C LYS A 120 -29.53 4.29 4.25
N LYS A 121 -29.02 5.49 4.03
CA LYS A 121 -29.77 6.61 3.42
C LYS A 121 -30.19 6.29 1.98
N ALA A 122 -29.36 5.60 1.21
CA ALA A 122 -29.68 5.15 -0.13
C ALA A 122 -30.60 3.90 -0.17
N GLY A 123 -30.90 3.29 0.96
CA GLY A 123 -31.78 2.11 1.05
C GLY A 123 -31.10 0.77 0.81
N ALA A 124 -29.77 0.71 0.81
CA ALA A 124 -29.04 -0.55 0.67
C ALA A 124 -29.23 -1.45 1.91
N GLN A 125 -29.37 -2.75 1.67
CA GLN A 125 -29.49 -3.76 2.72
C GLN A 125 -28.11 -4.37 3.01
N ILE A 126 -27.78 -4.49 4.30
CA ILE A 126 -26.50 -5.02 4.77
C ILE A 126 -26.75 -6.35 5.48
N HIS A 127 -26.13 -7.40 4.98
CA HIS A 127 -26.21 -8.76 5.53
C HIS A 127 -24.83 -9.13 6.09
N LEU A 128 -24.66 -8.97 7.38
CA LEU A 128 -23.48 -9.43 8.13
C LEU A 128 -23.53 -10.94 8.37
N HIS A 129 -22.41 -11.55 8.71
CA HIS A 129 -22.28 -13.00 8.90
C HIS A 129 -22.83 -13.81 7.70
N THR A 130 -22.76 -13.22 6.50
CA THR A 130 -23.30 -13.81 5.28
C THR A 130 -22.17 -14.10 4.31
N GLU A 131 -21.70 -15.34 4.34
CA GLU A 131 -20.61 -15.82 3.50
C GLU A 131 -21.14 -16.39 2.20
N VAL A 132 -20.59 -15.90 1.09
CA VAL A 132 -20.88 -16.43 -0.26
C VAL A 132 -19.94 -17.59 -0.54
N LYS A 133 -20.50 -18.72 -0.97
CA LYS A 133 -19.80 -19.91 -1.38
C LYS A 133 -19.44 -19.91 -2.86
N GLU A 134 -20.38 -19.45 -3.70
CA GLU A 134 -20.28 -19.56 -5.16
C GLU A 134 -21.04 -18.42 -5.85
N VAL A 135 -20.54 -17.97 -7.02
CA VAL A 135 -21.27 -17.12 -7.96
C VAL A 135 -21.96 -18.01 -8.98
N CYS A 136 -23.29 -18.00 -9.02
CA CYS A 136 -24.09 -18.85 -9.88
C CYS A 136 -24.30 -18.16 -11.23
N THR A 137 -24.08 -18.92 -12.32
CA THR A 137 -24.22 -18.42 -13.69
C THR A 137 -25.02 -19.42 -14.54
N GLN A 138 -25.75 -18.89 -15.50
CA GLN A 138 -26.42 -19.68 -16.55
C GLN A 138 -26.29 -18.94 -17.87
N ASP A 139 -25.94 -19.62 -18.94
CA ASP A 139 -25.78 -19.06 -20.29
C ASP A 139 -24.91 -17.79 -20.32
N GLU A 140 -23.74 -17.88 -19.69
CA GLU A 140 -22.75 -16.78 -19.55
C GLU A 140 -23.31 -15.50 -18.88
N LYS A 141 -24.34 -15.64 -18.06
CA LYS A 141 -24.97 -14.56 -17.31
C LYS A 141 -25.12 -14.95 -15.82
N VAL A 142 -24.96 -14.00 -14.92
CA VAL A 142 -25.23 -14.20 -13.47
C VAL A 142 -26.69 -14.48 -13.23
N THR A 143 -26.98 -15.40 -12.31
CA THR A 143 -28.33 -15.65 -11.80
C THR A 143 -28.44 -15.36 -10.30
N GLY A 144 -27.32 -15.25 -9.61
CA GLY A 144 -27.27 -14.98 -8.18
C GLY A 144 -26.01 -15.55 -7.52
N VAL A 145 -26.11 -15.81 -6.23
CA VAL A 145 -25.01 -16.40 -5.44
C VAL A 145 -25.55 -17.52 -4.54
N LEU A 146 -24.71 -18.53 -4.30
CA LEU A 146 -24.99 -19.57 -3.31
C LEU A 146 -24.28 -19.17 -2.00
N LEU A 147 -25.00 -19.11 -0.90
CA LEU A 147 -24.46 -18.83 0.42
C LEU A 147 -23.88 -20.10 1.06
N SER A 148 -22.99 -19.95 2.05
CA SER A 148 -22.37 -21.09 2.76
C SER A 148 -23.38 -21.94 3.53
N ASN A 149 -24.56 -21.39 3.88
CA ASN A 149 -25.67 -22.11 4.48
C ASN A 149 -26.57 -22.83 3.44
N ALA A 150 -26.13 -22.98 2.20
CA ALA A 150 -26.84 -23.55 1.08
C ALA A 150 -28.10 -22.77 0.60
N THR A 151 -28.29 -21.54 1.04
CA THR A 151 -29.35 -20.66 0.52
C THR A 151 -28.94 -20.06 -0.82
N PHE A 152 -29.77 -20.16 -1.84
CA PHE A 152 -29.61 -19.43 -3.10
C PHE A 152 -30.17 -18.02 -2.94
N PHE A 153 -29.32 -17.02 -3.23
CA PHE A 153 -29.68 -15.62 -3.25
C PHE A 153 -29.73 -15.15 -4.70
N GLU A 154 -30.93 -14.98 -5.22
CA GLU A 154 -31.17 -14.52 -6.60
C GLU A 154 -30.70 -13.06 -6.76
N ALA A 155 -30.00 -12.75 -7.86
CA ALA A 155 -29.57 -11.40 -8.18
C ALA A 155 -29.41 -11.24 -9.71
N ASP A 156 -29.80 -10.07 -10.23
CA ASP A 156 -29.64 -9.68 -11.63
C ASP A 156 -28.21 -9.29 -11.97
N ALA A 157 -27.48 -8.81 -10.97
CA ALA A 157 -26.06 -8.43 -11.06
C ALA A 157 -25.30 -8.82 -9.80
N VAL A 158 -24.03 -9.22 -9.97
CA VAL A 158 -23.12 -9.55 -8.86
C VAL A 158 -21.85 -8.73 -8.97
N VAL A 159 -21.45 -8.08 -7.87
CA VAL A 159 -20.20 -7.34 -7.76
C VAL A 159 -19.27 -8.06 -6.77
N VAL A 160 -18.12 -8.50 -7.24
CA VAL A 160 -17.07 -9.11 -6.42
C VAL A 160 -16.13 -8.03 -5.91
N ALA A 161 -16.24 -7.69 -4.61
CA ALA A 161 -15.48 -6.64 -3.92
C ALA A 161 -14.75 -7.19 -2.67
N THR A 162 -14.26 -8.42 -2.77
CA THR A 162 -13.75 -9.23 -1.64
C THR A 162 -12.35 -8.87 -1.18
N GLY A 163 -11.64 -7.94 -1.87
CA GLY A 163 -10.24 -7.65 -1.61
C GLY A 163 -9.29 -8.76 -2.06
N GLY A 164 -8.07 -8.75 -1.55
CA GLY A 164 -7.01 -9.69 -1.89
C GLY A 164 -6.74 -10.75 -0.81
N LEU A 165 -5.43 -10.96 -0.51
CA LEU A 165 -4.93 -11.90 0.51
C LEU A 165 -4.26 -11.19 1.70
N SER A 166 -4.03 -9.88 1.61
CA SER A 166 -3.37 -9.12 2.67
C SER A 166 -4.29 -8.89 3.86
N TYR A 167 -3.73 -9.02 5.07
CA TYR A 167 -4.47 -9.00 6.34
C TYR A 167 -5.65 -10.00 6.37
N PRO A 168 -5.40 -11.31 6.25
CA PRO A 168 -6.47 -12.31 6.13
C PRO A 168 -7.45 -12.32 7.30
N SER A 169 -7.02 -11.90 8.50
CA SER A 169 -7.89 -11.72 9.67
C SER A 169 -9.00 -10.67 9.50
N THR A 170 -8.91 -9.82 8.47
CA THR A 170 -9.94 -8.85 8.13
C THR A 170 -11.01 -9.39 7.16
N GLY A 171 -10.85 -10.63 6.69
CA GLY A 171 -11.75 -11.27 5.75
C GLY A 171 -11.20 -11.35 4.31
N SER A 172 -10.02 -10.80 4.03
CA SER A 172 -9.36 -10.88 2.72
C SER A 172 -8.66 -12.25 2.56
N THR A 173 -9.43 -13.28 2.27
CA THR A 173 -8.99 -14.70 2.23
C THR A 173 -8.88 -15.26 0.81
N GLY A 174 -9.06 -14.42 -0.23
CA GLY A 174 -8.94 -14.82 -1.62
C GLY A 174 -10.20 -15.42 -2.24
N ASP A 175 -11.35 -15.31 -1.59
CA ASP A 175 -12.62 -15.86 -2.13
C ASP A 175 -12.93 -15.33 -3.53
N GLY A 176 -12.67 -14.05 -3.81
CA GLY A 176 -12.91 -13.47 -5.13
C GLY A 176 -12.03 -14.07 -6.22
N TYR A 177 -10.85 -14.57 -5.90
CA TYR A 177 -10.01 -15.28 -6.87
C TYR A 177 -10.60 -16.64 -7.21
N ARG A 178 -11.16 -17.32 -6.22
CA ARG A 178 -11.89 -18.58 -6.42
C ARG A 178 -13.12 -18.34 -7.29
N PHE A 179 -13.96 -17.35 -6.98
CA PHE A 179 -15.13 -17.01 -7.79
C PHE A 179 -14.75 -16.67 -9.24
N ALA A 180 -13.67 -15.92 -9.42
CA ALA A 180 -13.17 -15.59 -10.76
C ALA A 180 -12.73 -16.84 -11.53
N ALA A 181 -12.00 -17.76 -10.89
CA ALA A 181 -11.56 -19.00 -11.52
C ALA A 181 -12.76 -19.93 -11.88
N GLU A 182 -13.72 -20.07 -10.97
CA GLU A 182 -14.96 -20.86 -11.17
C GLU A 182 -15.82 -20.30 -12.31
N THR A 183 -15.83 -18.98 -12.52
CA THR A 183 -16.50 -18.30 -13.64
C THR A 183 -15.61 -18.16 -14.89
N GLY A 184 -14.49 -18.90 -14.95
CA GLY A 184 -13.64 -19.05 -16.14
C GLY A 184 -12.62 -17.90 -16.34
N HIS A 185 -12.44 -16.98 -15.36
CA HIS A 185 -11.48 -15.90 -15.47
C HIS A 185 -10.06 -16.37 -15.10
N LYS A 186 -9.10 -15.79 -15.78
CA LYS A 186 -7.68 -15.96 -15.42
C LYS A 186 -7.35 -15.17 -14.16
N VAL A 187 -6.76 -15.86 -13.19
CA VAL A 187 -6.22 -15.25 -11.99
C VAL A 187 -4.68 -15.22 -12.09
N VAL A 188 -4.11 -14.02 -12.05
CA VAL A 188 -2.66 -13.80 -12.04
C VAL A 188 -2.13 -14.15 -10.66
N SER A 189 -1.00 -14.85 -10.60
CA SER A 189 -0.36 -15.27 -9.34
C SER A 189 -0.21 -14.11 -8.37
N GLN A 190 -0.65 -14.33 -7.13
CA GLN A 190 -0.61 -13.33 -6.08
C GLN A 190 0.74 -13.34 -5.37
N SER A 191 1.21 -12.16 -4.99
CA SER A 191 2.37 -11.95 -4.12
C SER A 191 2.10 -10.79 -3.14
N PRO A 192 2.72 -10.82 -1.95
CA PRO A 192 2.60 -9.70 -1.03
C PRO A 192 3.26 -8.44 -1.62
N SER A 193 2.65 -7.29 -1.40
CA SER A 193 3.19 -5.99 -1.82
C SER A 193 3.03 -4.95 -0.71
N LEU A 194 3.87 -3.92 -0.72
CA LEU A 194 3.98 -2.96 0.37
C LEU A 194 4.27 -3.67 1.71
N VAL A 195 5.38 -4.39 1.73
CA VAL A 195 5.82 -5.23 2.84
C VAL A 195 7.16 -4.77 3.41
N PRO A 196 7.47 -5.07 4.68
CA PRO A 196 8.82 -4.96 5.20
C PRO A 196 9.80 -5.80 4.39
N LEU A 197 11.07 -5.41 4.40
CA LEU A 197 12.16 -6.13 3.73
C LEU A 197 13.08 -6.76 4.76
N VAL A 198 13.52 -7.99 4.50
CA VAL A 198 14.46 -8.74 5.34
C VAL A 198 15.88 -8.34 4.96
N ALA A 199 16.70 -8.01 5.94
CA ALA A 199 18.11 -7.67 5.76
C ALA A 199 19.03 -8.81 6.24
N LYS A 200 20.20 -8.93 5.61
CA LYS A 200 21.18 -9.99 5.90
C LYS A 200 22.05 -9.65 7.12
N GLU A 201 22.45 -8.40 7.23
CA GLU A 201 23.48 -7.97 8.19
C GLU A 201 22.94 -7.85 9.60
N ASP A 202 23.64 -8.45 10.58
CA ASP A 202 23.26 -8.49 12.00
C ASP A 202 23.16 -7.09 12.62
N TYR A 203 23.96 -6.13 12.16
CA TYR A 203 23.88 -4.75 12.67
C TYR A 203 22.55 -4.07 12.36
N VAL A 204 21.81 -4.53 11.34
CA VAL A 204 20.47 -4.02 11.05
C VAL A 204 19.50 -4.34 12.19
N SER A 205 19.56 -5.55 12.73
CA SER A 205 18.72 -5.97 13.87
C SER A 205 19.06 -5.22 15.16
N LYS A 206 20.34 -4.85 15.36
CA LYS A 206 20.79 -4.02 16.51
C LYS A 206 20.19 -2.62 16.48
N LEU A 207 19.72 -2.15 15.32
CA LEU A 207 19.07 -0.85 15.14
C LEU A 207 17.54 -0.91 15.31
N GLN A 208 16.96 -2.03 15.75
CA GLN A 208 15.52 -2.20 15.93
C GLN A 208 14.89 -0.99 16.65
N GLY A 209 13.80 -0.48 16.08
CA GLY A 209 13.05 0.67 16.60
C GLY A 209 13.60 2.04 16.18
N LEU A 210 14.81 2.10 15.60
CA LEU A 210 15.34 3.35 15.06
C LEU A 210 14.56 3.75 13.81
N SER A 211 13.92 4.92 13.88
CA SER A 211 13.28 5.57 12.74
C SER A 211 14.19 6.66 12.18
N LEU A 212 14.40 6.64 10.87
CA LEU A 212 15.14 7.65 10.14
C LEU A 212 14.17 8.46 9.28
N ARG A 213 14.25 9.78 9.41
CA ARG A 213 13.52 10.74 8.59
C ARG A 213 14.49 11.42 7.63
N ASN A 214 13.99 11.81 6.46
CA ASN A 214 14.80 12.54 5.47
C ASN A 214 16.09 11.80 5.05
N VAL A 215 15.95 10.54 4.70
CA VAL A 215 17.01 9.71 4.12
C VAL A 215 16.68 9.36 2.67
N GLU A 216 17.70 9.03 1.87
CA GLU A 216 17.51 8.55 0.50
C GLU A 216 17.94 7.09 0.43
N LEU A 217 17.06 6.23 -0.07
CA LEU A 217 17.34 4.81 -0.30
C LEU A 217 17.64 4.56 -1.78
N THR A 218 18.73 3.88 -2.07
CA THR A 218 19.05 3.34 -3.39
C THR A 218 19.14 1.83 -3.33
N VAL A 219 18.34 1.10 -4.11
CA VAL A 219 18.40 -0.37 -4.22
C VAL A 219 18.93 -0.75 -5.61
N ARG A 220 19.91 -1.68 -5.64
CA ARG A 220 20.60 -2.09 -6.88
C ARG A 220 20.66 -3.61 -7.04
N SER A 221 20.68 -4.02 -8.32
CA SER A 221 21.09 -5.35 -8.76
C SER A 221 22.36 -5.15 -9.61
N GLY A 222 23.51 -5.47 -9.06
CA GLY A 222 24.81 -5.10 -9.66
C GLY A 222 24.93 -3.59 -9.91
N LYS A 223 25.14 -3.20 -11.16
CA LYS A 223 25.23 -1.77 -11.55
C LYS A 223 23.88 -1.10 -11.80
N LYS A 224 22.80 -1.87 -11.93
CA LYS A 224 21.46 -1.34 -12.27
C LYS A 224 20.76 -0.84 -11.02
N VAL A 225 20.37 0.44 -11.00
CA VAL A 225 19.46 0.99 -9.99
C VAL A 225 18.05 0.51 -10.29
N LEU A 226 17.42 -0.13 -9.31
CA LEU A 226 16.06 -0.65 -9.38
C LEU A 226 15.07 0.29 -8.69
N TYR A 227 15.52 0.95 -7.62
CA TYR A 227 14.72 1.91 -6.86
C TYR A 227 15.63 3.00 -6.31
N LYS A 228 15.15 4.23 -6.32
CA LYS A 228 15.78 5.36 -5.66
C LYS A 228 14.70 6.36 -5.27
N ASP A 229 14.62 6.66 -3.98
CA ASP A 229 13.62 7.61 -3.48
C ASP A 229 14.04 8.18 -2.11
N PHE A 230 13.41 9.30 -1.72
CA PHE A 230 13.65 10.03 -0.49
C PHE A 230 12.43 9.89 0.44
N GLY A 231 12.69 9.67 1.73
CA GLY A 231 11.58 9.53 2.68
C GLY A 231 12.00 9.12 4.08
N GLU A 232 11.11 8.42 4.74
CA GLU A 232 11.30 7.88 6.08
C GLU A 232 11.24 6.35 6.10
N MET A 233 12.05 5.77 6.97
CA MET A 233 12.11 4.33 7.20
C MET A 233 12.35 4.01 8.67
N MET A 234 12.19 2.74 9.03
CA MET A 234 12.44 2.24 10.38
C MET A 234 13.14 0.88 10.31
N PHE A 235 14.10 0.65 11.20
CA PHE A 235 14.73 -0.64 11.39
C PHE A 235 13.86 -1.54 12.29
N THR A 236 13.83 -2.84 11.97
CA THR A 236 13.13 -3.88 12.72
C THR A 236 14.11 -4.96 13.18
N HIS A 237 13.66 -5.92 13.96
CA HIS A 237 14.49 -7.04 14.41
C HIS A 237 14.94 -8.00 13.29
N PHE A 238 14.33 -7.92 12.10
CA PHE A 238 14.67 -8.77 10.96
C PHE A 238 15.08 -7.99 9.69
N GLY A 239 14.99 -6.66 9.73
CA GLY A 239 15.29 -5.85 8.54
C GLY A 239 14.77 -4.43 8.64
N VAL A 240 14.02 -3.99 7.64
CA VAL A 240 13.60 -2.59 7.49
C VAL A 240 12.14 -2.46 7.04
N THR A 241 11.49 -1.37 7.45
CA THR A 241 10.10 -1.03 7.11
C THR A 241 9.91 0.49 7.01
N GLY A 242 8.68 0.94 6.88
CA GLY A 242 8.31 2.35 6.74
C GLY A 242 7.97 2.73 5.30
N PRO A 243 7.39 3.91 5.07
CA PRO A 243 6.83 4.29 3.76
C PRO A 243 7.80 4.12 2.59
N LEU A 244 9.06 4.53 2.78
CA LEU A 244 10.13 4.40 1.77
C LEU A 244 10.40 2.94 1.40
N ILE A 245 10.49 2.07 2.41
CA ILE A 245 10.75 0.63 2.25
C ILE A 245 9.55 -0.09 1.63
N LEU A 246 8.34 0.23 2.09
CA LEU A 246 7.11 -0.35 1.55
C LEU A 246 6.97 -0.03 0.05
N SER A 247 7.23 1.21 -0.35
CA SER A 247 7.23 1.60 -1.77
C SER A 247 8.34 0.90 -2.56
N ALA A 248 9.54 0.75 -1.97
CA ALA A 248 10.63 -0.02 -2.58
C ALA A 248 10.21 -1.47 -2.84
N SER A 249 9.58 -2.14 -1.87
CA SER A 249 9.16 -3.54 -1.98
C SER A 249 8.23 -3.79 -3.17
N ALA A 250 7.34 -2.84 -3.46
CA ALA A 250 6.45 -2.91 -4.62
C ALA A 250 7.21 -2.92 -5.96
N GLN A 251 8.33 -2.22 -6.06
CA GLN A 251 9.12 -2.14 -7.30
C GLN A 251 10.13 -3.27 -7.45
N ILE A 252 10.79 -3.66 -6.35
CA ILE A 252 11.89 -4.63 -6.40
C ILE A 252 11.45 -6.09 -6.24
N GLY A 253 10.22 -6.37 -5.80
CA GLY A 253 9.75 -7.70 -5.40
C GLY A 253 10.07 -8.80 -6.41
N LYS A 254 9.69 -8.62 -7.68
CA LYS A 254 9.98 -9.60 -8.76
C LYS A 254 11.47 -9.89 -8.97
N LYS A 255 12.34 -8.93 -8.68
CA LYS A 255 13.77 -9.12 -8.82
C LYS A 255 14.35 -9.80 -7.59
N LEU A 256 13.85 -9.44 -6.41
CA LEU A 256 14.24 -10.01 -5.13
C LEU A 256 13.90 -11.51 -5.01
N GLU A 257 12.83 -11.97 -5.65
CA GLU A 257 12.51 -13.40 -5.78
C GLU A 257 13.63 -14.22 -6.46
N LYS A 258 14.49 -13.57 -7.24
CA LYS A 258 15.53 -14.23 -8.04
C LYS A 258 16.92 -14.11 -7.44
N GLU A 259 17.21 -13.04 -6.74
CA GLU A 259 18.54 -12.77 -6.18
C GLU A 259 18.46 -11.74 -5.03
N PRO A 260 19.37 -11.80 -4.05
CA PRO A 260 19.54 -10.75 -3.06
C PRO A 260 19.91 -9.41 -3.72
N LEU A 261 19.44 -8.29 -3.14
CA LEU A 261 19.66 -6.95 -3.67
C LEU A 261 20.49 -6.11 -2.71
N GLN A 262 21.34 -5.24 -3.24
CA GLN A 262 22.12 -4.31 -2.45
C GLN A 262 21.33 -3.01 -2.21
N ALA A 263 21.26 -2.59 -0.97
CA ALA A 263 20.65 -1.35 -0.55
C ALA A 263 21.71 -0.40 0.03
N PHE A 264 21.59 0.86 -0.31
CA PHE A 264 22.45 1.94 0.17
C PHE A 264 21.59 3.07 0.68
N LEU A 265 21.84 3.48 1.91
CA LEU A 265 21.09 4.55 2.56
C LEU A 265 21.97 5.79 2.70
N ASP A 266 21.58 6.88 2.06
CA ASP A 266 22.16 8.19 2.31
C ASP A 266 21.52 8.79 3.57
N LEU A 267 22.32 8.89 4.62
CA LEU A 267 21.88 9.38 5.93
C LEU A 267 21.82 10.91 5.99
N LYS A 268 22.42 11.60 5.02
CA LYS A 268 22.50 13.08 4.95
C LYS A 268 22.30 13.57 3.51
N PRO A 269 21.15 13.31 2.88
CA PRO A 269 20.93 13.64 1.46
C PRO A 269 20.95 15.15 1.17
N ALA A 270 20.71 15.99 2.18
CA ALA A 270 20.77 17.44 2.05
C ALA A 270 22.20 17.99 1.91
N LEU A 271 23.23 17.18 2.18
CA LEU A 271 24.64 17.58 2.07
C LEU A 271 25.29 16.79 0.91
N ASP A 272 25.99 17.47 0.03
CA ASP A 272 26.88 16.81 -0.92
C ASP A 272 28.15 16.27 -0.21
N ALA A 273 29.03 15.61 -0.96
CA ALA A 273 30.22 14.98 -0.38
C ALA A 273 31.20 16.00 0.23
N GLU A 274 31.36 17.17 -0.39
CA GLU A 274 32.26 18.23 0.05
C GLU A 274 31.71 18.93 1.29
N GLN A 275 30.42 19.26 1.31
CA GLN A 275 29.73 19.85 2.46
C GLN A 275 29.74 18.91 3.65
N LEU A 276 29.56 17.59 3.43
CA LEU A 276 29.64 16.60 4.49
C LEU A 276 31.06 16.46 5.04
N ASP A 277 32.09 16.42 4.19
CA ASP A 277 33.49 16.37 4.63
C ASP A 277 33.85 17.62 5.45
N ALA A 278 33.47 18.80 4.99
CA ALA A 278 33.65 20.05 5.72
C ALA A 278 32.90 20.06 7.08
N ARG A 279 31.71 19.46 7.14
CA ARG A 279 30.96 19.29 8.39
C ARG A 279 31.68 18.37 9.37
N ILE A 280 32.18 17.22 8.90
CA ILE A 280 32.95 16.28 9.73
C ILE A 280 34.22 16.93 10.25
N LEU A 281 34.97 17.62 9.40
CA LEU A 281 36.19 18.30 9.75
C LEU A 281 35.95 19.36 10.85
N ARG A 282 34.93 20.17 10.71
CA ARG A 282 34.53 21.16 11.72
C ARG A 282 34.23 20.53 13.08
N GLU A 283 33.60 19.36 13.15
CA GLU A 283 33.36 18.65 14.40
C GLU A 283 34.66 18.10 14.99
N PHE A 284 35.62 17.65 14.14
CA PHE A 284 36.94 17.22 14.60
C PHE A 284 37.79 18.37 15.16
N ASP A 285 37.81 19.48 14.46
CA ASP A 285 38.54 20.69 14.91
C ASP A 285 38.03 21.23 16.27
N ALA A 286 36.69 21.25 16.41
CA ALA A 286 36.05 21.67 17.66
C ALA A 286 36.32 20.70 18.84
N ASN A 287 36.74 19.48 18.59
CA ASN A 287 36.94 18.42 19.57
C ASN A 287 38.29 17.71 19.46
N HIS A 288 39.33 18.43 19.05
CA HIS A 288 40.63 17.95 18.61
C HIS A 288 41.24 16.80 19.43
N ASN A 289 41.13 16.85 20.76
CA ASN A 289 41.72 15.85 21.66
C ASN A 289 40.75 14.75 22.10
N LYS A 290 39.50 14.76 21.60
CA LYS A 290 38.53 13.72 21.96
C LYS A 290 38.64 12.50 21.08
N GLN A 291 38.22 11.37 21.61
CA GLN A 291 38.13 10.12 20.86
C GLN A 291 36.97 10.17 19.81
N PHE A 292 37.16 9.49 18.68
CA PHE A 292 36.24 9.44 17.56
C PHE A 292 34.82 9.11 18.00
N LYS A 293 34.63 8.07 18.84
CA LYS A 293 33.30 7.66 19.35
C LYS A 293 32.54 8.76 20.10
N ASN A 294 33.26 9.71 20.73
CA ASN A 294 32.68 10.79 21.51
C ASN A 294 32.35 12.03 20.66
N VAL A 295 32.82 12.08 19.40
CA VAL A 295 32.65 13.22 18.51
C VAL A 295 31.55 12.96 17.48
N ILE A 296 31.51 11.78 16.87
CA ILE A 296 30.60 11.52 15.76
C ILE A 296 29.13 11.38 16.15
N GLY A 297 28.83 11.24 17.45
CA GLY A 297 27.44 11.13 17.94
C GLY A 297 26.56 12.33 17.58
N VAL A 298 27.13 13.49 17.26
CA VAL A 298 26.37 14.67 16.79
C VAL A 298 25.84 14.52 15.34
N LEU A 299 26.38 13.55 14.59
CA LEU A 299 25.99 13.31 13.19
C LEU A 299 24.80 12.35 13.07
N PHE A 300 24.52 11.54 14.10
CA PHE A 300 23.56 10.44 14.04
C PHE A 300 22.70 10.33 15.30
N PRO A 301 21.57 9.65 15.25
CA PRO A 301 20.91 9.12 16.43
C PRO A 301 21.86 8.21 17.22
N SER A 302 21.76 8.24 18.54
CA SER A 302 22.69 7.55 19.45
C SER A 302 22.84 6.05 19.18
N SER A 303 21.76 5.37 18.81
CA SER A 303 21.77 3.94 18.47
C SER A 303 22.56 3.62 17.19
N LEU A 304 22.70 4.56 16.25
CA LEU A 304 23.43 4.35 15.00
C LEU A 304 24.95 4.53 15.18
N THR A 305 25.37 5.36 16.15
CA THR A 305 26.79 5.67 16.37
C THR A 305 27.68 4.44 16.57
N PRO A 306 27.35 3.46 17.42
CA PRO A 306 28.16 2.24 17.57
C PRO A 306 28.33 1.46 16.27
N ILE A 307 27.26 1.37 15.48
CA ILE A 307 27.28 0.65 14.18
C ILE A 307 28.18 1.38 13.17
N MET A 308 28.11 2.71 13.13
CA MET A 308 28.97 3.51 12.26
C MET A 308 30.46 3.39 12.61
N ILE A 309 30.79 3.15 13.87
CA ILE A 309 32.16 2.83 14.32
C ILE A 309 32.52 1.41 13.87
N GLU A 310 31.64 0.43 14.13
CA GLU A 310 31.85 -0.99 13.81
C GLU A 310 32.20 -1.20 12.31
N ILE A 311 31.44 -0.55 11.43
CA ILE A 311 31.59 -0.73 9.96
C ILE A 311 32.43 0.36 9.28
N GLY A 312 32.79 1.43 10.01
CA GLY A 312 33.46 2.60 9.45
C GLY A 312 34.98 2.45 9.32
N GLY A 313 35.56 1.42 9.92
CA GLY A 313 36.99 1.14 9.85
C GLY A 313 37.88 2.08 10.65
N ILE A 314 37.33 3.01 11.44
CA ILE A 314 38.06 3.92 12.31
C ILE A 314 37.84 3.45 13.76
N PRO A 315 38.94 3.09 14.51
CA PRO A 315 38.79 2.71 15.92
C PRO A 315 38.13 3.82 16.75
N GLY A 316 37.13 3.44 17.56
CA GLY A 316 36.38 4.41 18.38
C GLY A 316 37.22 5.19 19.35
N GLU A 317 38.34 4.63 19.86
CA GLU A 317 39.29 5.24 20.79
C GLU A 317 40.29 6.18 20.14
N LYS A 318 40.40 6.15 18.79
CA LYS A 318 41.35 6.98 18.05
C LYS A 318 41.03 8.46 18.25
N PRO A 319 42.00 9.30 18.67
CA PRO A 319 41.83 10.75 18.78
C PRO A 319 41.49 11.34 17.39
N VAL A 320 40.56 12.28 17.32
CA VAL A 320 40.08 12.78 15.99
C VAL A 320 41.17 13.52 15.20
N HIS A 321 42.20 14.10 15.89
CA HIS A 321 43.33 14.74 15.21
C HIS A 321 44.30 13.77 14.54
N GLU A 322 44.25 12.49 14.89
CA GLU A 322 45.04 11.42 14.24
C GLU A 322 44.33 10.78 13.03
N ILE A 323 43.07 11.16 12.79
CA ILE A 323 42.28 10.62 11.67
C ILE A 323 42.77 11.26 10.39
N SER A 324 43.26 10.44 9.44
CA SER A 324 43.73 10.92 8.17
C SER A 324 42.59 11.47 7.29
N ARG A 325 42.96 12.24 6.26
CA ARG A 325 42.01 12.74 5.27
C ARG A 325 41.28 11.59 4.56
N GLU A 326 42.01 10.51 4.23
CA GLU A 326 41.50 9.31 3.55
C GLU A 326 40.48 8.60 4.43
N GLU A 327 40.77 8.40 5.70
CA GLU A 327 39.86 7.80 6.70
C GLU A 327 38.57 8.65 6.84
N ARG A 328 38.72 9.96 6.99
CA ARG A 328 37.59 10.88 7.11
C ARG A 328 36.72 10.85 5.85
N GLN A 329 37.32 10.87 4.67
CA GLN A 329 36.58 10.78 3.42
C GLN A 329 35.91 9.40 3.21
N ALA A 330 36.56 8.31 3.63
CA ALA A 330 35.97 6.98 3.63
C ALA A 330 34.74 6.93 4.55
N PHE A 331 34.83 7.51 5.72
CA PHE A 331 33.71 7.64 6.64
C PHE A 331 32.58 8.52 6.07
N GLY A 332 32.93 9.63 5.38
CA GLY A 332 31.95 10.44 4.66
C GLY A 332 31.20 9.63 3.57
N ARG A 333 31.92 8.80 2.81
CA ARG A 333 31.30 7.88 1.83
C ARG A 333 30.37 6.88 2.47
N LEU A 334 30.72 6.35 3.64
CA LEU A 334 29.85 5.45 4.41
C LEU A 334 28.54 6.14 4.85
N ILE A 335 28.60 7.40 5.28
CA ILE A 335 27.42 8.19 5.63
C ILE A 335 26.50 8.39 4.39
N LYS A 336 27.09 8.60 3.23
CA LYS A 336 26.37 8.78 1.96
C LYS A 336 25.85 7.48 1.36
N ALA A 337 26.36 6.34 1.80
CA ALA A 337 26.00 5.04 1.26
C ALA A 337 26.10 3.94 2.33
N PHE A 338 25.35 4.08 3.43
CA PHE A 338 25.24 3.05 4.48
C PHE A 338 24.67 1.77 3.86
N PRO A 339 25.47 0.68 3.82
CA PRO A 339 25.11 -0.50 3.06
C PRO A 339 24.26 -1.48 3.86
N PHE A 340 23.36 -2.20 3.21
CA PHE A 340 22.78 -3.46 3.69
C PHE A 340 22.27 -4.29 2.51
N THR A 341 22.13 -5.60 2.72
CA THR A 341 21.69 -6.55 1.70
C THR A 341 20.24 -6.97 1.99
N ILE A 342 19.35 -6.79 1.02
CA ILE A 342 17.96 -7.25 1.10
C ILE A 342 17.92 -8.69 0.58
N THR A 343 17.43 -9.62 1.41
CA THR A 343 17.39 -11.07 1.12
C THR A 343 15.98 -11.62 0.98
N GLY A 344 14.95 -10.89 1.41
CA GLY A 344 13.57 -11.36 1.38
C GLY A 344 12.55 -10.26 1.63
N MET A 345 11.30 -10.64 1.53
CA MET A 345 10.13 -9.80 1.79
C MET A 345 9.27 -10.41 2.90
N GLY A 346 8.49 -9.56 3.58
CA GLY A 346 7.44 -9.98 4.50
C GLY A 346 6.34 -10.80 3.80
N GLU A 347 5.55 -11.52 4.59
CA GLU A 347 4.46 -12.37 4.13
C GLU A 347 3.12 -11.60 3.98
N PHE A 348 2.08 -12.27 3.46
CA PHE A 348 0.73 -11.68 3.32
C PHE A 348 0.13 -11.13 4.62
N LYS A 349 0.48 -11.71 5.78
CA LYS A 349 0.03 -11.19 7.09
C LYS A 349 0.56 -9.79 7.42
N GLU A 350 1.70 -9.42 6.80
CA GLU A 350 2.37 -8.12 6.98
C GLU A 350 2.16 -7.19 5.78
N ALA A 351 1.63 -7.73 4.68
CA ALA A 351 1.40 -7.00 3.44
C ALA A 351 0.26 -6.00 3.59
N ILE A 352 0.48 -4.76 3.15
CA ILE A 352 -0.60 -3.78 3.09
C ILE A 352 -1.56 -4.13 1.97
N ILE A 353 -1.05 -4.60 0.83
CA ILE A 353 -1.84 -4.99 -0.34
C ILE A 353 -1.33 -6.28 -0.97
N THR A 354 -2.16 -6.86 -1.82
CA THR A 354 -1.84 -7.99 -2.69
C THR A 354 -1.53 -7.49 -4.10
N ARG A 355 -0.43 -7.92 -4.69
CA ARG A 355 -0.15 -7.82 -6.12
C ARG A 355 -0.67 -9.07 -6.82
N GLY A 356 -1.13 -8.95 -8.08
CA GLY A 356 -1.80 -10.01 -8.81
C GLY A 356 -3.30 -10.01 -8.53
N GLY A 357 -4.02 -10.97 -9.07
CA GLY A 357 -5.47 -11.08 -8.92
C GLY A 357 -6.18 -11.34 -10.24
N VAL A 358 -7.45 -11.00 -10.34
CA VAL A 358 -8.26 -11.19 -11.55
C VAL A 358 -7.70 -10.38 -12.70
N SER A 359 -7.40 -11.07 -13.81
CA SER A 359 -6.78 -10.46 -14.99
C SER A 359 -7.66 -9.37 -15.58
N VAL A 360 -7.20 -8.13 -15.54
CA VAL A 360 -7.93 -6.97 -16.10
C VAL A 360 -8.13 -7.05 -17.62
N LYS A 361 -7.43 -7.95 -18.32
CA LYS A 361 -7.64 -8.18 -19.76
C LYS A 361 -9.02 -8.75 -20.06
N GLU A 362 -9.61 -9.43 -19.09
CA GLU A 362 -10.92 -10.08 -19.18
C GLU A 362 -12.05 -9.24 -18.55
N ILE A 363 -11.74 -8.00 -18.16
CA ILE A 363 -12.66 -7.04 -17.56
C ILE A 363 -12.75 -5.80 -18.45
N GLN A 364 -13.93 -5.22 -18.57
CA GLN A 364 -14.15 -3.96 -19.29
C GLN A 364 -13.64 -2.77 -18.44
N PRO A 365 -12.72 -1.94 -18.97
CA PRO A 365 -12.07 -0.88 -18.16
C PRO A 365 -13.00 0.29 -17.81
N SER A 366 -14.10 0.48 -18.52
CA SER A 366 -15.05 1.57 -18.26
C SER A 366 -16.20 1.17 -17.33
N THR A 367 -16.49 -0.13 -17.22
CA THR A 367 -17.67 -0.65 -16.49
C THR A 367 -17.30 -1.62 -15.38
N MET A 368 -16.07 -2.08 -15.33
CA MET A 368 -15.61 -3.17 -14.43
C MET A 368 -16.37 -4.50 -14.64
N GLU A 369 -17.17 -4.61 -15.69
CA GLU A 369 -17.91 -5.83 -16.05
C GLU A 369 -17.00 -6.88 -16.66
N SER A 370 -17.26 -8.13 -16.35
CA SER A 370 -16.64 -9.28 -16.98
C SER A 370 -16.93 -9.30 -18.49
N LYS A 371 -15.91 -9.62 -19.30
CA LYS A 371 -16.09 -9.90 -20.75
C LYS A 371 -16.59 -11.32 -21.04
N LYS A 372 -16.66 -12.18 -20.01
CA LYS A 372 -17.04 -13.59 -20.13
C LYS A 372 -18.43 -13.89 -19.57
N VAL A 373 -18.78 -13.18 -18.50
CA VAL A 373 -20.05 -13.41 -17.78
C VAL A 373 -20.77 -12.08 -17.65
N LYS A 374 -21.93 -11.95 -18.28
CA LYS A 374 -22.77 -10.76 -18.25
C LYS A 374 -23.26 -10.48 -16.84
N ASN A 375 -23.25 -9.20 -16.45
CA ASN A 375 -23.69 -8.70 -15.14
C ASN A 375 -22.81 -9.17 -13.96
N LEU A 376 -21.59 -9.69 -14.21
CA LEU A 376 -20.58 -9.96 -13.20
C LEU A 376 -19.53 -8.86 -13.22
N TYR A 377 -19.31 -8.19 -12.08
CA TYR A 377 -18.40 -7.07 -11.94
C TYR A 377 -17.31 -7.40 -10.91
N PHE A 378 -16.11 -6.85 -11.12
CA PHE A 378 -14.99 -6.98 -10.17
C PHE A 378 -14.45 -5.60 -9.81
N THR A 379 -14.28 -5.29 -8.52
CA THR A 379 -13.87 -3.96 -8.06
C THR A 379 -12.84 -4.02 -6.93
N GLY A 380 -11.94 -3.04 -6.92
CA GLY A 380 -10.92 -2.93 -5.88
C GLY A 380 -9.79 -3.95 -6.00
N GLU A 381 -9.23 -4.34 -4.87
CA GLU A 381 -7.98 -5.11 -4.77
C GLU A 381 -8.09 -6.58 -5.26
N VAL A 382 -9.28 -7.06 -5.57
CA VAL A 382 -9.47 -8.37 -6.23
C VAL A 382 -8.93 -8.37 -7.66
N LEU A 383 -8.88 -7.21 -8.31
CA LEU A 383 -8.30 -7.02 -9.63
C LEU A 383 -6.77 -7.06 -9.60
N ASP A 384 -6.13 -7.48 -10.70
CA ASP A 384 -4.67 -7.40 -10.89
C ASP A 384 -4.22 -5.94 -11.05
N LEU A 385 -4.39 -5.16 -9.98
CA LEU A 385 -4.07 -3.75 -9.85
C LEU A 385 -3.40 -3.49 -8.49
N ASP A 386 -2.26 -2.84 -8.50
CA ASP A 386 -1.57 -2.43 -7.29
C ASP A 386 -0.87 -1.07 -7.47
N ALA A 387 -0.74 -0.33 -6.39
CA ALA A 387 -0.08 0.97 -6.37
C ALA A 387 0.85 1.09 -5.16
N VAL A 388 1.75 2.08 -5.19
CA VAL A 388 2.61 2.42 -4.04
C VAL A 388 1.79 2.95 -2.86
N THR A 389 2.46 3.22 -1.72
CA THR A 389 1.84 3.88 -0.55
C THR A 389 1.41 5.31 -0.89
N GLY A 390 0.40 5.84 -0.19
CA GLY A 390 0.01 7.24 -0.36
C GLY A 390 -1.47 7.50 -0.62
N GLY A 391 -2.36 6.51 -0.44
CA GLY A 391 -3.80 6.61 -0.68
C GLY A 391 -4.25 6.03 -2.02
N TYR A 392 -3.31 5.69 -2.90
CA TYR A 392 -3.58 5.27 -4.27
C TYR A 392 -4.35 3.94 -4.38
N ASN A 393 -4.11 2.98 -3.49
CA ASN A 393 -4.83 1.70 -3.51
C ASN A 393 -6.30 1.87 -3.09
N LEU A 394 -6.59 2.78 -2.18
CA LEU A 394 -7.98 3.15 -1.88
C LEU A 394 -8.60 3.95 -3.02
N GLN A 395 -7.85 4.83 -3.70
CA GLN A 395 -8.33 5.50 -4.91
C GLN A 395 -8.73 4.48 -5.99
N ILE A 396 -7.92 3.45 -6.25
CA ILE A 396 -8.27 2.36 -7.16
C ILE A 396 -9.60 1.71 -6.73
N ALA A 397 -9.75 1.42 -5.44
CA ALA A 397 -10.97 0.82 -4.91
C ALA A 397 -12.21 1.71 -5.13
N TRP A 398 -12.08 3.01 -4.87
CA TRP A 398 -13.16 3.98 -5.06
C TRP A 398 -13.55 4.12 -6.54
N SER A 399 -12.57 4.36 -7.41
CA SER A 399 -12.81 4.61 -8.83
C SER A 399 -13.40 3.39 -9.55
N THR A 400 -12.90 2.18 -9.24
CA THR A 400 -13.46 0.95 -9.82
C THR A 400 -14.84 0.64 -9.27
N ALA A 401 -15.10 0.91 -8.00
CA ALA A 401 -16.42 0.75 -7.39
C ALA A 401 -17.46 1.68 -8.02
N TYR A 402 -17.09 2.94 -8.22
CA TYR A 402 -17.95 3.91 -8.90
C TYR A 402 -18.28 3.49 -10.33
N ALA A 403 -17.24 3.10 -11.10
CA ALA A 403 -17.42 2.66 -12.49
C ALA A 403 -18.38 1.46 -12.59
N ALA A 404 -18.25 0.45 -11.71
CA ALA A 404 -19.16 -0.67 -11.65
C ALA A 404 -20.60 -0.24 -11.31
N ALA A 405 -20.76 0.59 -10.29
CA ALA A 405 -22.07 1.07 -9.87
C ALA A 405 -22.80 1.85 -10.99
N GLN A 406 -22.06 2.64 -11.78
CA GLN A 406 -22.64 3.39 -12.90
C GLN A 406 -23.02 2.49 -14.09
N ALA A 407 -22.42 1.32 -14.22
CA ALA A 407 -22.63 0.42 -15.34
C ALA A 407 -23.74 -0.63 -15.12
N ILE A 408 -24.14 -0.89 -13.88
CA ILE A 408 -25.26 -1.80 -13.57
C ILE A 408 -26.54 -1.25 -14.17
N GLU A 409 -27.23 -2.08 -14.97
CA GLU A 409 -28.47 -1.75 -15.70
C GLU A 409 -29.73 -2.14 -14.91
#